data_bd2d8ed16d23b3a44005a745b65d981a
#
_entry.id   bd2d8ed16d23b3a44005a745b65d981a
#
_cell.length_a   1.000
_cell.length_b   1.000
_cell.length_c   1.000
_cell.angle_alpha   90.00
_cell.angle_beta   90.00
_cell.angle_gamma   90.00
#
_symmetry.space_group_name_H-M   'P 1'
#
loop_
_entity.id
_entity.type
_entity.pdbx_description
1 polymer ?
#
loop_
_entity_poly.entity_id
_entity_poly.type
_entity_poly.pdbx_seq_one_letter_code
_entity_poly.pdbx_strand_id
1 'polypeptide(L)'
;MKSSSSVKQIERQVAAALQSQLSRISVIQLENMETTVDWRAHSLEAMHRPDIVAHVIADGAPVEIICEVKERGYPKQVRQAIAQLQAWRSVAAHDAVAMVGSTWLSPESRSICDEAGVGWIDLAGNCRIAFGGIHVERETTERPKPAARSFRSIFSPKSAQVLRVLLKDPTRPWKVSDLAEASGVSLGQVSNVRSALIDREWAMADEEGLHLTNPEALLDAWRDEYEPVRGERSSLSLIHIS
;
A
#
# COMPACT_ATOMS: atom_id res chain seq x y z
N MET A 1 -15.14 -12.45 -9.35
CA MET A 1 -16.05 -12.25 -8.21
C MET A 1 -15.44 -12.37 -6.80
N LYS A 2 -14.18 -12.85 -6.61
CA LYS A 2 -13.53 -12.94 -5.27
C LYS A 2 -12.92 -11.60 -4.78
N SER A 3 -12.61 -10.65 -5.66
CA SER A 3 -11.98 -9.38 -5.32
C SER A 3 -12.90 -8.42 -4.53
N SER A 4 -14.18 -8.35 -4.87
CA SER A 4 -15.14 -7.42 -4.22
C SER A 4 -15.40 -7.73 -2.74
N SER A 5 -15.35 -8.99 -2.32
CA SER A 5 -15.56 -9.38 -0.91
C SER A 5 -14.36 -9.04 -0.02
N SER A 6 -13.13 -9.15 -0.57
CA SER A 6 -11.89 -8.82 0.13
C SER A 6 -11.79 -7.31 0.40
N VAL A 7 -12.06 -6.48 -0.60
CA VAL A 7 -12.01 -5.00 -0.48
C VAL A 7 -13.01 -4.52 0.58
N LYS A 8 -14.25 -4.99 0.55
CA LYS A 8 -15.26 -4.65 1.56
C LYS A 8 -14.87 -5.03 2.99
N GLN A 9 -14.14 -6.13 3.14
CA GLN A 9 -13.63 -6.54 4.45
C GLN A 9 -12.54 -5.58 4.94
N ILE A 10 -11.65 -5.14 4.04
CA ILE A 10 -10.59 -4.18 4.36
C ILE A 10 -11.20 -2.81 4.73
N GLU A 11 -12.19 -2.32 3.97
CA GLU A 11 -12.92 -1.09 4.28
C GLU A 11 -13.46 -1.11 5.73
N ARG A 12 -14.14 -2.21 6.11
CA ARG A 12 -14.66 -2.37 7.49
C ARG A 12 -13.56 -2.40 8.54
N GLN A 13 -12.44 -3.06 8.25
CA GLN A 13 -11.32 -3.14 9.18
C GLN A 13 -10.64 -1.77 9.35
N VAL A 14 -10.47 -1.03 8.26
CA VAL A 14 -9.92 0.34 8.30
C VAL A 14 -10.88 1.28 9.04
N ALA A 15 -12.19 1.18 8.81
CA ALA A 15 -13.19 1.96 9.54
C ALA A 15 -13.11 1.69 11.05
N ALA A 16 -13.04 0.42 11.46
CA ALA A 16 -12.88 0.05 12.85
C ALA A 16 -11.57 0.56 13.46
N ALA A 17 -10.46 0.50 12.71
CA ALA A 17 -9.18 1.04 13.13
C ALA A 17 -9.25 2.57 13.29
N LEU A 18 -9.86 3.28 12.34
CA LEU A 18 -10.05 4.73 12.40
C LEU A 18 -10.91 5.12 13.61
N GLN A 19 -12.04 4.44 13.80
CA GLN A 19 -12.90 4.65 14.98
C GLN A 19 -12.12 4.46 16.28
N SER A 20 -11.32 3.40 16.37
CA SER A 20 -10.48 3.13 17.54
C SER A 20 -9.43 4.20 17.78
N GLN A 21 -8.85 4.80 16.75
CA GLN A 21 -7.89 5.89 16.92
C GLN A 21 -8.58 7.18 17.33
N LEU A 22 -9.69 7.56 16.68
CA LEU A 22 -10.47 8.76 17.00
C LEU A 22 -10.99 8.74 18.44
N SER A 23 -11.48 7.61 18.93
CA SER A 23 -12.00 7.46 20.29
C SER A 23 -10.94 7.59 21.40
N ARG A 24 -9.64 7.53 21.06
CA ARG A 24 -8.52 7.76 21.99
C ARG A 24 -8.13 9.22 22.14
N ILE A 25 -8.65 10.09 21.29
CA ILE A 25 -8.35 11.51 21.29
C ILE A 25 -9.46 12.22 22.07
N SER A 26 -9.15 12.67 23.27
CA SER A 26 -10.13 13.20 24.22
C SER A 26 -10.95 14.41 23.73
N VAL A 27 -10.39 15.17 22.78
CA VAL A 27 -11.03 16.36 22.19
C VAL A 27 -11.86 16.03 20.94
N ILE A 28 -11.96 14.74 20.57
CA ILE A 28 -12.76 14.26 19.44
C ILE A 28 -13.93 13.43 19.96
N GLN A 29 -15.12 13.79 19.52
CA GLN A 29 -16.34 13.00 19.69
C GLN A 29 -16.81 12.51 18.32
N LEU A 30 -16.80 11.19 18.11
CA LEU A 30 -17.36 10.59 16.91
C LEU A 30 -18.89 10.59 17.00
N GLU A 31 -19.55 11.23 16.05
CA GLU A 31 -21.02 11.25 15.96
C GLU A 31 -21.55 10.13 15.06
N ASN A 32 -20.97 9.99 13.88
CA ASN A 32 -21.38 8.98 12.89
C ASN A 32 -20.20 8.53 12.04
N MET A 33 -20.23 7.29 11.56
CA MET A 33 -19.29 6.76 10.58
C MET A 33 -20.01 5.82 9.63
N GLU A 34 -19.85 6.06 8.33
CA GLU A 34 -20.49 5.29 7.28
C GLU A 34 -19.44 4.72 6.34
N THR A 35 -19.67 3.51 5.84
CA THR A 35 -18.81 2.86 4.84
C THR A 35 -19.54 2.71 3.52
N THR A 36 -18.83 2.60 2.40
CA THR A 36 -19.42 2.39 1.07
C THR A 36 -20.36 1.17 1.03
N VAL A 37 -20.13 0.19 1.90
CA VAL A 37 -21.00 -1.00 2.03
C VAL A 37 -22.40 -0.61 2.48
N ASP A 38 -22.51 0.37 3.38
CA ASP A 38 -23.78 0.83 3.94
C ASP A 38 -24.55 1.71 2.96
N TRP A 39 -23.85 2.44 2.09
CA TRP A 39 -24.42 3.38 1.12
C TRP A 39 -24.99 2.72 -0.14
N ARG A 40 -24.35 1.66 -0.64
CA ARG A 40 -24.80 0.95 -1.85
C ARG A 40 -26.20 0.34 -1.71
N ALA A 41 -26.68 0.26 -0.50
CA ALA A 41 -28.06 -0.19 -0.23
C ALA A 41 -29.13 0.88 -0.54
N HIS A 42 -28.76 2.16 -0.69
CA HIS A 42 -29.71 3.27 -0.64
C HIS A 42 -29.70 4.25 -1.82
N SER A 43 -28.73 4.28 -2.74
CA SER A 43 -28.77 5.20 -3.89
C SER A 43 -27.91 4.83 -5.10
N LEU A 44 -28.41 5.18 -6.30
CA LEU A 44 -27.75 5.04 -7.60
C LEU A 44 -26.65 6.09 -7.88
N GLU A 45 -26.49 7.10 -7.04
CA GLU A 45 -25.53 8.21 -7.22
C GLU A 45 -24.13 7.92 -6.63
N ALA A 46 -23.85 6.69 -6.21
CA ALA A 46 -22.66 6.28 -5.47
C ALA A 46 -21.35 6.24 -6.30
N MET A 47 -21.29 6.83 -7.49
CA MET A 47 -20.12 6.63 -8.39
C MET A 47 -18.84 7.34 -7.98
N HIS A 48 -18.85 8.28 -7.02
CA HIS A 48 -17.67 9.06 -6.63
C HIS A 48 -17.56 9.38 -5.13
N ARG A 49 -18.17 8.57 -4.26
CA ARG A 49 -18.08 8.79 -2.81
C ARG A 49 -16.85 8.10 -2.21
N PRO A 50 -16.22 8.70 -1.17
CA PRO A 50 -15.15 8.05 -0.41
C PRO A 50 -15.62 6.71 0.19
N ASP A 51 -14.69 5.80 0.42
CA ASP A 51 -15.02 4.48 0.99
C ASP A 51 -15.52 4.57 2.44
N ILE A 52 -15.05 5.58 3.19
CA ILE A 52 -15.47 5.85 4.57
C ILE A 52 -15.71 7.36 4.72
N VAL A 53 -16.80 7.73 5.38
CA VAL A 53 -17.10 9.10 5.81
C VAL A 53 -17.38 9.07 7.30
N ALA A 54 -16.67 9.89 8.09
CA ALA A 54 -16.88 10.04 9.52
C ALA A 54 -17.21 11.50 9.86
N HIS A 55 -18.24 11.70 10.64
CA HIS A 55 -18.61 13.00 11.21
C HIS A 55 -18.16 13.04 12.67
N VAL A 56 -17.36 14.01 13.02
CA VAL A 56 -16.81 14.17 14.36
C VAL A 56 -17.01 15.61 14.84
N ILE A 57 -17.11 15.80 16.15
CA ILE A 57 -16.92 17.08 16.80
C ILE A 57 -15.49 17.12 17.33
N ALA A 58 -14.71 18.07 16.86
CA ALA A 58 -13.31 18.27 17.26
C ALA A 58 -13.15 19.64 17.88
N ASP A 59 -12.77 19.71 19.15
CA ASP A 59 -12.67 20.96 19.92
C ASP A 59 -13.94 21.85 19.80
N GLY A 60 -15.12 21.20 19.83
CA GLY A 60 -16.44 21.84 19.72
C GLY A 60 -16.86 22.22 18.29
N ALA A 61 -16.05 21.98 17.27
CA ALA A 61 -16.37 22.26 15.88
C ALA A 61 -16.68 20.97 15.09
N PRO A 62 -17.70 20.96 14.22
CA PRO A 62 -18.00 19.81 13.36
C PRO A 62 -16.92 19.67 12.28
N VAL A 63 -16.42 18.46 12.09
CA VAL A 63 -15.43 18.09 11.08
C VAL A 63 -15.88 16.83 10.39
N GLU A 64 -15.77 16.83 9.05
CA GLU A 64 -15.96 15.64 8.24
C GLU A 64 -14.60 15.04 7.88
N ILE A 65 -14.44 13.76 8.10
CA ILE A 65 -13.26 12.99 7.70
C ILE A 65 -13.67 12.03 6.59
N ILE A 66 -12.99 12.12 5.46
CA ILE A 66 -13.20 11.24 4.31
C ILE A 66 -11.98 10.33 4.14
N CYS A 67 -12.21 9.04 3.89
CA CYS A 67 -11.12 8.11 3.70
C CYS A 67 -11.35 7.23 2.48
N GLU A 68 -10.33 7.17 1.63
CA GLU A 68 -10.26 6.24 0.50
C GLU A 68 -9.41 5.04 0.88
N VAL A 69 -9.91 3.83 0.65
CA VAL A 69 -9.27 2.58 1.08
C VAL A 69 -8.70 1.84 -0.12
N LYS A 70 -7.45 1.46 -0.02
CA LYS A 70 -6.77 0.63 -1.02
C LYS A 70 -6.33 -0.70 -0.41
N GLU A 71 -6.54 -1.80 -1.12
CA GLU A 71 -6.12 -3.13 -0.67
C GLU A 71 -4.60 -3.17 -0.44
N ARG A 72 -3.85 -2.48 -1.31
CA ARG A 72 -2.40 -2.36 -1.24
C ARG A 72 -2.00 -0.91 -1.10
N GLY A 73 -1.25 -0.60 -0.08
CA GLY A 73 -0.77 0.75 0.18
C GLY A 73 0.55 1.06 -0.52
N TYR A 74 0.67 0.76 -1.83
CA TYR A 74 1.84 1.11 -2.63
C TYR A 74 1.68 2.49 -3.29
N PRO A 75 2.79 3.16 -3.67
CA PRO A 75 2.82 4.53 -4.18
C PRO A 75 1.76 4.83 -5.23
N LYS A 76 1.67 4.02 -6.29
CA LYS A 76 0.70 4.21 -7.38
C LYS A 76 -0.75 4.25 -6.89
N GLN A 77 -1.12 3.34 -6.00
CA GLN A 77 -2.49 3.24 -5.48
C GLN A 77 -2.80 4.37 -4.49
N VAL A 78 -1.81 4.79 -3.72
CA VAL A 78 -1.92 5.94 -2.82
C VAL A 78 -2.11 7.24 -3.61
N ARG A 79 -1.35 7.47 -4.69
CA ARG A 79 -1.57 8.64 -5.58
C ARG A 79 -2.97 8.63 -6.19
N GLN A 80 -3.47 7.45 -6.59
CA GLN A 80 -4.85 7.32 -7.08
C GLN A 80 -5.89 7.67 -6.01
N ALA A 81 -5.70 7.20 -4.76
CA ALA A 81 -6.57 7.53 -3.65
C ALA A 81 -6.58 9.03 -3.35
N ILE A 82 -5.41 9.66 -3.31
CA ILE A 82 -5.27 11.10 -3.11
C ILE A 82 -6.01 11.89 -4.22
N ALA A 83 -5.83 11.51 -5.48
CA ALA A 83 -6.53 12.15 -6.60
C ALA A 83 -8.06 12.01 -6.49
N GLN A 84 -8.56 10.85 -6.06
CA GLN A 84 -10.00 10.62 -5.82
C GLN A 84 -10.52 11.51 -4.67
N LEU A 85 -9.80 11.60 -3.55
CA LEU A 85 -10.15 12.45 -2.41
C LEU A 85 -10.14 13.93 -2.79
N GLN A 86 -9.16 14.38 -3.56
CA GLN A 86 -9.08 15.77 -4.06
C GLN A 86 -10.24 16.10 -5.00
N ALA A 87 -10.59 15.19 -5.93
CA ALA A 87 -11.73 15.35 -6.81
C ALA A 87 -13.04 15.44 -6.02
N TRP A 88 -13.20 14.63 -4.98
CA TRP A 88 -14.37 14.70 -4.11
C TRP A 88 -14.44 16.04 -3.35
N ARG A 89 -13.33 16.47 -2.71
CA ARG A 89 -13.25 17.76 -2.00
C ARG A 89 -13.58 18.95 -2.91
N SER A 90 -13.24 18.89 -4.19
CA SER A 90 -13.55 19.98 -5.14
C SER A 90 -15.04 20.15 -5.41
N VAL A 91 -15.83 19.12 -5.17
CA VAL A 91 -17.29 19.10 -5.39
C VAL A 91 -18.06 19.25 -4.08
N ALA A 92 -17.43 18.91 -2.94
CA ALA A 92 -18.04 19.05 -1.62
C ALA A 92 -18.20 20.53 -1.25
N ALA A 93 -19.33 20.86 -0.63
CA ALA A 93 -19.62 22.23 -0.20
C ALA A 93 -18.83 22.71 1.03
N HIS A 94 -18.00 21.84 1.61
CA HIS A 94 -17.27 22.08 2.86
C HIS A 94 -15.88 21.42 2.82
N ASP A 95 -15.01 21.88 3.68
CA ASP A 95 -13.64 21.38 3.78
C ASP A 95 -13.59 20.10 4.62
N ALA A 96 -13.34 18.98 3.97
CA ALA A 96 -13.23 17.67 4.61
C ALA A 96 -11.77 17.29 4.82
N VAL A 97 -11.49 16.61 5.94
CA VAL A 97 -10.19 16.03 6.23
C VAL A 97 -10.02 14.76 5.41
N ALA A 98 -9.06 14.77 4.49
CA ALA A 98 -8.80 13.64 3.61
C ALA A 98 -7.82 12.65 4.25
N MET A 99 -8.11 11.34 4.13
CA MET A 99 -7.26 10.26 4.63
C MET A 99 -7.17 9.10 3.62
N VAL A 100 -6.05 8.40 3.62
CA VAL A 100 -5.86 7.14 2.89
C VAL A 100 -5.77 5.99 3.88
N GLY A 101 -6.56 4.94 3.65
CA GLY A 101 -6.55 3.70 4.43
C GLY A 101 -6.02 2.51 3.63
N SER A 102 -5.29 1.59 4.28
CA SER A 102 -4.82 0.36 3.64
C SER A 102 -4.57 -0.76 4.65
N THR A 103 -4.28 -1.97 4.16
CA THR A 103 -3.78 -3.05 5.03
C THR A 103 -2.39 -2.71 5.59
N TRP A 104 -1.55 -2.09 4.79
CA TRP A 104 -0.24 -1.58 5.17
C TRP A 104 0.22 -0.52 4.15
N LEU A 105 0.79 0.57 4.63
CA LEU A 105 1.35 1.65 3.82
C LEU A 105 2.88 1.58 3.86
N SER A 106 3.52 1.54 2.70
CA SER A 106 4.98 1.62 2.64
C SER A 106 5.48 2.98 3.15
N PRO A 107 6.72 3.08 3.67
CA PRO A 107 7.28 4.36 4.09
C PRO A 107 7.20 5.44 2.99
N GLU A 108 7.49 5.06 1.74
CA GLU A 108 7.36 5.93 0.58
C GLU A 108 5.90 6.40 0.37
N SER A 109 4.93 5.49 0.53
CA SER A 109 3.50 5.82 0.43
C SER A 109 3.04 6.79 1.52
N ARG A 110 3.59 6.67 2.73
CA ARG A 110 3.33 7.62 3.83
C ARG A 110 3.89 9.00 3.50
N SER A 111 5.13 9.08 2.99
CA SER A 111 5.72 10.35 2.53
C SER A 111 4.87 11.02 1.45
N ILE A 112 4.33 10.25 0.50
CA ILE A 112 3.42 10.78 -0.53
C ILE A 112 2.14 11.38 0.09
N CYS A 113 1.57 10.72 1.10
CA CYS A 113 0.43 11.27 1.84
C CYS A 113 0.80 12.56 2.58
N ASP A 114 1.96 12.58 3.23
CA ASP A 114 2.45 13.72 4.00
C ASP A 114 2.70 14.94 3.11
N GLU A 115 3.35 14.75 1.97
CA GLU A 115 3.58 15.78 0.95
C GLU A 115 2.27 16.35 0.39
N ALA A 116 1.24 15.52 0.27
CA ALA A 116 -0.09 15.92 -0.20
C ALA A 116 -0.98 16.54 0.91
N GLY A 117 -0.52 16.59 2.16
CA GLY A 117 -1.33 17.05 3.30
C GLY A 117 -2.53 16.14 3.59
N VAL A 118 -2.42 14.84 3.30
CA VAL A 118 -3.47 13.84 3.49
C VAL A 118 -3.09 12.94 4.65
N GLY A 119 -4.01 12.73 5.59
CA GLY A 119 -3.84 11.77 6.67
C GLY A 119 -3.78 10.33 6.16
N TRP A 120 -3.28 9.43 6.98
CA TRP A 120 -3.22 8.02 6.59
C TRP A 120 -3.37 7.08 7.80
N ILE A 121 -3.86 5.87 7.53
CA ILE A 121 -4.03 4.81 8.53
C ILE A 121 -3.85 3.43 7.90
N ASP A 122 -3.22 2.51 8.63
CA ASP A 122 -3.12 1.11 8.19
C ASP A 122 -3.48 0.11 9.29
N LEU A 123 -3.70 -1.15 8.87
CA LEU A 123 -4.08 -2.22 9.78
C LEU A 123 -2.90 -2.77 10.61
N ALA A 124 -1.67 -2.30 10.36
CA ALA A 124 -0.51 -2.57 11.22
C ALA A 124 -0.52 -1.69 12.49
N GLY A 125 -1.42 -0.71 12.54
CA GLY A 125 -1.56 0.23 13.65
C GLY A 125 -0.80 1.54 13.46
N ASN A 126 -0.29 1.78 12.26
CA ASN A 126 0.31 3.05 11.91
C ASN A 126 -0.77 4.04 11.50
N CYS A 127 -0.62 5.29 11.89
CA CYS A 127 -1.52 6.36 11.43
C CYS A 127 -0.88 7.74 11.58
N ARG A 128 -1.35 8.66 10.73
CA ARG A 128 -1.16 10.10 10.90
C ARG A 128 -2.51 10.80 10.69
N ILE A 129 -2.97 11.47 11.73
CA ILE A 129 -4.24 12.22 11.75
C ILE A 129 -3.88 13.66 12.13
N ALA A 130 -4.08 14.61 11.23
CA ALA A 130 -3.71 16.01 11.44
C ALA A 130 -4.79 16.95 10.91
N PHE A 131 -5.47 17.69 11.78
CA PHE A 131 -6.44 18.73 11.44
C PHE A 131 -6.79 19.57 12.68
N GLY A 132 -7.17 20.82 12.49
CA GLY A 132 -7.74 21.66 13.56
C GLY A 132 -6.89 21.79 14.82
N GLY A 133 -5.55 21.78 14.70
CA GLY A 133 -4.64 21.77 15.86
C GLY A 133 -4.41 20.41 16.49
N ILE A 134 -5.11 19.36 16.04
CA ILE A 134 -4.91 17.98 16.45
C ILE A 134 -3.82 17.37 15.57
N HIS A 135 -2.81 16.76 16.20
CA HIS A 135 -1.79 15.98 15.51
C HIS A 135 -1.55 14.69 16.26
N VAL A 136 -1.85 13.58 15.60
CA VAL A 136 -1.58 12.23 16.10
C VAL A 136 -0.78 11.49 15.07
N GLU A 137 0.40 11.03 15.46
CA GLU A 137 1.26 10.21 14.63
C GLU A 137 1.68 8.97 15.40
N ARG A 138 1.56 7.83 14.77
CA ARG A 138 1.97 6.55 15.31
C ARG A 138 2.60 5.72 14.23
N GLU A 139 3.82 5.31 14.45
CA GLU A 139 4.53 4.37 13.60
C GLU A 139 4.96 3.15 14.40
N THR A 140 4.73 1.97 13.85
CA THR A 140 5.27 0.71 14.33
C THR A 140 6.29 0.18 13.32
N THR A 141 7.37 -0.38 13.81
CA THR A 141 8.39 -1.02 12.97
C THR A 141 7.96 -2.40 12.48
N GLU A 142 6.89 -2.95 13.05
CA GLU A 142 6.40 -4.27 12.70
C GLU A 142 5.60 -4.24 11.39
N ARG A 143 6.16 -4.79 10.35
CA ARG A 143 5.44 -5.07 9.13
C ARG A 143 4.48 -6.24 9.38
N PRO A 144 3.18 -6.12 9.02
CA PRO A 144 2.27 -7.25 9.15
C PRO A 144 2.81 -8.43 8.35
N LYS A 145 2.85 -9.60 8.98
CA LYS A 145 3.19 -10.83 8.25
C LYS A 145 2.19 -10.99 7.11
N PRO A 146 2.62 -11.13 5.86
CA PRO A 146 1.71 -11.31 4.74
C PRO A 146 0.77 -12.48 5.04
N ALA A 147 -0.53 -12.29 4.88
CA ALA A 147 -1.47 -13.39 4.95
C ALA A 147 -1.01 -14.47 3.97
N ALA A 148 -0.92 -15.72 4.41
CA ALA A 148 -0.19 -16.83 3.79
C ALA A 148 -0.57 -17.15 2.32
N ARG A 149 -1.46 -16.41 1.67
CA ARG A 149 -1.92 -16.57 0.28
C ARG A 149 -1.88 -15.33 -0.60
N SER A 150 -1.61 -14.13 -0.06
CA SER A 150 -1.60 -12.90 -0.84
C SER A 150 -0.18 -12.41 -1.05
N PHE A 151 0.47 -12.77 -2.07
CA PHE A 151 1.76 -12.29 -2.53
C PHE A 151 2.96 -13.09 -2.03
N ARG A 152 3.33 -14.06 -2.87
CA ARG A 152 4.72 -14.46 -2.94
C ARG A 152 5.53 -13.17 -3.07
N SER A 153 6.47 -12.96 -2.15
CA SER A 153 7.35 -11.79 -2.18
C SER A 153 7.87 -11.58 -3.60
N ILE A 154 7.93 -10.33 -4.04
CA ILE A 154 8.56 -9.97 -5.31
C ILE A 154 10.00 -10.48 -5.37
N PHE A 155 10.60 -10.79 -4.21
CA PHE A 155 11.95 -11.34 -4.06
C PHE A 155 11.97 -12.86 -3.92
N SER A 156 10.83 -13.57 -4.17
CA SER A 156 10.83 -15.04 -4.22
C SER A 156 11.80 -15.55 -5.29
N PRO A 157 12.34 -16.78 -5.18
CA PRO A 157 13.38 -17.28 -6.08
C PRO A 157 13.05 -17.14 -7.57
N LYS A 158 11.80 -17.38 -7.97
CA LYS A 158 11.37 -17.21 -9.37
C LYS A 158 11.26 -15.73 -9.78
N SER A 159 10.75 -14.87 -8.90
CA SER A 159 10.72 -13.43 -9.16
C SER A 159 12.12 -12.85 -9.22
N ALA A 160 13.01 -13.29 -8.34
CA ALA A 160 14.41 -12.85 -8.31
C ALA A 160 15.17 -13.11 -9.64
N GLN A 161 14.81 -14.16 -10.39
CA GLN A 161 15.36 -14.37 -11.73
C GLN A 161 14.99 -13.23 -12.68
N VAL A 162 13.74 -12.80 -12.66
CA VAL A 162 13.26 -11.65 -13.46
C VAL A 162 13.97 -10.37 -13.04
N LEU A 163 14.05 -10.11 -11.72
CA LEU A 163 14.71 -8.91 -11.20
C LEU A 163 16.19 -8.83 -11.60
N ARG A 164 16.91 -9.96 -11.57
CA ARG A 164 18.32 -10.01 -11.98
C ARG A 164 18.49 -9.65 -13.46
N VAL A 165 17.60 -10.08 -14.34
CA VAL A 165 17.64 -9.72 -15.76
C VAL A 165 17.40 -8.22 -15.93
N LEU A 166 16.40 -7.65 -15.25
CA LEU A 166 16.11 -6.23 -15.29
C LEU A 166 17.25 -5.37 -14.74
N LEU A 167 17.87 -5.79 -13.62
CA LEU A 167 18.96 -5.05 -12.97
C LEU A 167 20.28 -5.13 -13.73
N LYS A 168 20.45 -6.10 -14.63
CA LYS A 168 21.65 -6.19 -15.49
C LYS A 168 21.71 -5.07 -16.52
N ASP A 169 20.56 -4.61 -16.99
CA ASP A 169 20.39 -3.47 -17.89
C ASP A 169 19.09 -2.73 -17.54
N PRO A 170 19.12 -1.82 -16.55
CA PRO A 170 17.92 -1.19 -16.00
C PRO A 170 17.16 -0.32 -16.99
N THR A 171 17.86 0.26 -17.97
CA THR A 171 17.29 1.18 -18.94
C THR A 171 16.71 0.48 -20.18
N ARG A 172 17.08 -0.78 -20.40
CA ARG A 172 16.58 -1.56 -21.52
C ARG A 172 15.10 -1.84 -21.36
N PRO A 173 14.27 -1.50 -22.37
CA PRO A 173 12.87 -1.91 -22.37
C PRO A 173 12.75 -3.41 -22.70
N TRP A 174 11.89 -4.10 -21.95
CA TRP A 174 11.68 -5.52 -22.10
C TRP A 174 10.21 -5.85 -22.39
N LYS A 175 9.96 -6.57 -23.49
CA LYS A 175 8.65 -7.21 -23.68
C LYS A 175 8.51 -8.38 -22.72
N VAL A 176 7.26 -8.67 -22.31
CA VAL A 176 6.99 -9.75 -21.35
C VAL A 176 7.48 -11.12 -21.86
N SER A 177 7.36 -11.39 -23.17
CA SER A 177 7.87 -12.60 -23.82
C SER A 177 9.38 -12.75 -23.66
N ASP A 178 10.11 -11.68 -24.01
CA ASP A 178 11.57 -11.69 -24.06
C ASP A 178 12.16 -11.78 -22.64
N LEU A 179 11.50 -11.10 -21.68
CA LEU A 179 11.88 -11.16 -20.28
C LEU A 179 11.61 -12.56 -19.68
N ALA A 180 10.54 -13.23 -20.13
CA ALA A 180 10.24 -14.61 -19.72
C ALA A 180 11.30 -15.59 -20.24
N GLU A 181 11.70 -15.47 -21.50
CA GLU A 181 12.76 -16.26 -22.11
C GLU A 181 14.09 -16.00 -21.41
N ALA A 182 14.50 -14.75 -21.27
CA ALA A 182 15.77 -14.36 -20.65
C ALA A 182 15.89 -14.77 -19.17
N SER A 183 14.80 -14.77 -18.44
CA SER A 183 14.77 -15.13 -17.03
C SER A 183 14.45 -16.61 -16.75
N GLY A 184 14.01 -17.38 -17.75
CA GLY A 184 13.64 -18.78 -17.63
C GLY A 184 12.40 -19.01 -16.76
N VAL A 185 11.48 -18.05 -16.69
CA VAL A 185 10.22 -18.16 -15.92
C VAL A 185 9.00 -18.00 -16.82
N SER A 186 7.83 -18.40 -16.32
CA SER A 186 6.59 -18.30 -17.09
C SER A 186 6.14 -16.85 -17.32
N LEU A 187 5.43 -16.60 -18.43
CA LEU A 187 4.80 -15.31 -18.75
C LEU A 187 3.95 -14.77 -17.59
N GLY A 188 3.19 -15.64 -16.92
CA GLY A 188 2.37 -15.26 -15.77
C GLY A 188 3.21 -14.76 -14.58
N GLN A 189 4.39 -15.36 -14.35
CA GLN A 189 5.30 -14.91 -13.29
C GLN A 189 5.91 -13.53 -13.65
N VAL A 190 6.32 -13.33 -14.90
CA VAL A 190 6.81 -12.03 -15.38
C VAL A 190 5.73 -10.96 -15.26
N SER A 191 4.49 -11.25 -15.66
CA SER A 191 3.37 -10.34 -15.53
C SER A 191 3.10 -9.95 -14.07
N ASN A 192 3.22 -10.88 -13.13
CA ASN A 192 3.09 -10.59 -11.70
C ASN A 192 4.21 -9.68 -11.19
N VAL A 193 5.46 -9.94 -11.59
CA VAL A 193 6.62 -9.09 -11.23
C VAL A 193 6.45 -7.70 -11.84
N ARG A 194 6.08 -7.62 -13.13
CA ARG A 194 5.80 -6.35 -13.82
C ARG A 194 4.78 -5.51 -13.05
N SER A 195 3.63 -6.08 -12.70
CA SER A 195 2.59 -5.38 -11.96
C SER A 195 3.10 -4.91 -10.60
N ALA A 196 3.85 -5.76 -9.89
CA ALA A 196 4.39 -5.42 -8.58
C ALA A 196 5.45 -4.31 -8.62
N LEU A 197 6.26 -4.23 -9.68
CA LEU A 197 7.22 -3.14 -9.88
C LEU A 197 6.52 -1.82 -10.22
N ILE A 198 5.50 -1.87 -11.10
CA ILE A 198 4.71 -0.69 -11.49
C ILE A 198 3.91 -0.16 -10.30
N ASP A 199 3.33 -1.01 -9.47
CA ASP A 199 2.58 -0.60 -8.27
C ASP A 199 3.47 0.14 -7.26
N ARG A 200 4.76 -0.19 -7.24
CA ARG A 200 5.78 0.44 -6.39
C ARG A 200 6.45 1.65 -7.04
N GLU A 201 6.11 1.95 -8.28
CA GLU A 201 6.76 3.00 -9.09
C GLU A 201 8.28 2.76 -9.29
N TRP A 202 8.73 1.49 -9.21
CA TRP A 202 10.12 1.10 -9.48
C TRP A 202 10.38 0.81 -10.95
N ALA A 203 9.32 0.66 -11.74
CA ALA A 203 9.39 0.46 -13.18
C ALA A 203 8.22 1.14 -13.88
N MET A 204 8.44 1.48 -15.15
CA MET A 204 7.41 1.97 -16.07
C MET A 204 7.29 1.01 -17.26
N ALA A 205 6.10 0.96 -17.85
CA ALA A 205 5.84 0.23 -19.06
C ALA A 205 5.17 1.14 -20.08
N ASP A 206 5.74 1.16 -21.28
CA ASP A 206 5.28 1.88 -22.44
C ASP A 206 5.14 0.96 -23.66
N GLU A 207 5.10 1.52 -24.88
CA GLU A 207 5.02 0.77 -26.13
C GLU A 207 6.28 -0.07 -26.40
N GLU A 208 7.44 0.36 -25.91
CA GLU A 208 8.71 -0.33 -26.08
C GLU A 208 8.85 -1.51 -25.10
N GLY A 209 8.26 -1.40 -23.93
CA GLY A 209 8.27 -2.47 -22.92
C GLY A 209 8.36 -1.99 -21.47
N LEU A 210 8.80 -2.90 -20.59
CA LEU A 210 9.04 -2.64 -19.17
C LEU A 210 10.50 -2.24 -18.97
N HIS A 211 10.77 -1.13 -18.30
CA HIS A 211 12.11 -0.74 -17.85
C HIS A 211 12.06 -0.22 -16.41
N LEU A 212 13.20 -0.29 -15.73
CA LEU A 212 13.29 0.20 -14.34
C LEU A 212 13.45 1.73 -14.34
N THR A 213 12.66 2.40 -13.48
CA THR A 213 12.75 3.85 -13.25
C THR A 213 13.46 4.17 -11.94
N ASN A 214 13.42 3.23 -10.97
CA ASN A 214 14.08 3.40 -9.67
C ASN A 214 14.74 2.07 -9.24
N PRO A 215 15.88 1.70 -9.87
CA PRO A 215 16.60 0.48 -9.55
C PRO A 215 17.21 0.50 -8.14
N GLU A 216 17.53 1.68 -7.59
CA GLU A 216 18.09 1.83 -6.24
C GLU A 216 17.06 1.45 -5.18
N ALA A 217 15.84 1.98 -5.27
CA ALA A 217 14.76 1.61 -4.35
C ALA A 217 14.42 0.11 -4.40
N LEU A 218 14.50 -0.49 -5.60
CA LEU A 218 14.34 -1.94 -5.75
C LEU A 218 15.45 -2.71 -5.02
N LEU A 219 16.70 -2.28 -5.14
CA LEU A 219 17.86 -2.92 -4.49
C LEU A 219 17.80 -2.76 -2.97
N ASP A 220 17.44 -1.57 -2.48
CA ASP A 220 17.30 -1.32 -1.06
C ASP A 220 16.20 -2.20 -0.45
N ALA A 221 15.02 -2.27 -1.09
CA ALA A 221 13.96 -3.14 -0.64
C ALA A 221 14.35 -4.64 -0.69
N TRP A 222 15.15 -5.02 -1.70
CA TRP A 222 15.65 -6.40 -1.79
C TRP A 222 16.64 -6.71 -0.65
N ARG A 223 17.52 -5.78 -0.33
CA ARG A 223 18.46 -5.91 0.81
C ARG A 223 17.69 -6.08 2.12
N ASP A 224 16.64 -5.29 2.32
CA ASP A 224 15.87 -5.28 3.58
C ASP A 224 15.00 -6.55 3.75
N GLU A 225 14.56 -7.16 2.65
CA GLU A 225 13.85 -8.46 2.67
C GLU A 225 14.80 -9.67 2.54
N TYR A 226 16.09 -9.46 2.31
CA TYR A 226 17.03 -10.55 2.15
C TYR A 226 17.33 -11.21 3.51
N GLU A 227 16.64 -12.30 3.80
CA GLU A 227 17.09 -13.24 4.82
C GLU A 227 18.18 -14.12 4.20
N PRO A 228 19.44 -14.04 4.69
CA PRO A 228 20.48 -14.95 4.22
C PRO A 228 19.99 -16.37 4.45
N VAL A 229 20.00 -17.21 3.39
CA VAL A 229 19.78 -18.65 3.53
C VAL A 229 20.74 -19.11 4.62
N ARG A 230 20.22 -19.54 5.75
CA ARG A 230 21.04 -20.17 6.81
C ARG A 230 21.65 -21.40 6.17
N GLY A 231 22.85 -21.24 5.66
CA GLY A 231 23.67 -22.34 5.17
C GLY A 231 23.76 -23.34 6.29
N GLU A 232 23.50 -24.62 6.01
CA GLU A 232 23.90 -25.71 6.86
C GLU A 232 25.34 -25.45 7.26
N ARG A 233 25.60 -25.29 8.56
CA ARG A 233 26.96 -25.25 9.07
C ARG A 233 27.56 -26.62 8.78
N SER A 234 28.26 -26.76 7.67
CA SER A 234 29.19 -27.85 7.44
C SER A 234 30.29 -27.70 8.48
N SER A 235 30.18 -28.43 9.58
CA SER A 235 31.31 -28.55 10.52
C SER A 235 32.39 -29.35 9.81
N LEU A 236 33.41 -28.64 9.28
CA LEU A 236 34.65 -29.26 8.87
C LEU A 236 35.34 -29.75 10.12
N SER A 237 35.17 -31.03 10.45
CA SER A 237 35.97 -31.76 11.44
C SER A 237 37.39 -31.91 10.88
N LEU A 238 38.35 -31.13 11.38
CA LEU A 238 39.78 -31.37 11.16
C LEU A 238 40.14 -32.66 11.91
N ILE A 239 40.22 -33.78 11.18
CA ILE A 239 40.86 -34.99 11.72
C ILE A 239 42.39 -34.76 11.69
N HIS A 240 42.95 -34.55 12.84
CA HIS A 240 44.41 -34.62 13.05
C HIS A 240 44.82 -36.08 12.93
N ILE A 241 45.56 -36.41 11.88
CA ILE A 241 46.27 -37.69 11.76
C ILE A 241 47.65 -37.46 12.31
N SER A 242 47.96 -38.16 13.42
CA SER A 242 49.31 -38.27 13.99
C SER A 242 50.04 -39.39 13.28
#